data_92f729a404b58a0ab242df7423a97078
#
_entry.id   92f729a404b58a0ab242df7423a97078
#
_cell.length_a   1.000
_cell.length_b   1.000
_cell.length_c   1.000
_cell.angle_alpha   90.00
_cell.angle_beta   90.00
_cell.angle_gamma   90.00
#
_symmetry.space_group_name_H-M   'P 1'
#
loop_
_entity.id
_entity.type
_entity.pdbx_description
1 polymer ?
#
loop_
_entity_poly.entity_id
_entity_poly.type
_entity_poly.pdbx_seq_one_letter_code
_entity_poly.pdbx_strand_id
1 'polypeptide(L)' 'MPISQQDLEGRLRAAFPKAEITVKDLAGDNDHWSAKIVDEAFRGLPRVRQHQLVYQALGGSVGGEIHALQLETSAP' A
#
# COMPACT_ATOMS: atom_id res chain seq x y z
N MET A 1 -6.38 -15.25 6.51
CA MET A 1 -7.50 -14.87 5.64
C MET A 1 -7.08 -13.70 4.76
N PRO A 2 -7.51 -13.69 3.50
CA PRO A 2 -7.19 -12.56 2.65
C PRO A 2 -7.79 -11.26 3.18
N ILE A 3 -7.13 -10.16 2.93
CA ILE A 3 -7.61 -8.83 3.30
C ILE A 3 -8.58 -8.34 2.22
N SER A 4 -9.60 -7.59 2.61
CA SER A 4 -10.48 -6.95 1.63
C SER A 4 -9.85 -5.67 1.07
N GLN A 5 -10.31 -5.24 -0.10
CA GLN A 5 -9.84 -3.97 -0.68
C GLN A 5 -10.11 -2.79 0.25
N GLN A 6 -11.27 -2.76 0.88
CA GLN A 6 -11.62 -1.69 1.82
C GLN A 6 -10.68 -1.66 3.03
N ASP A 7 -10.34 -2.83 3.57
CA ASP A 7 -9.41 -2.91 4.68
C ASP A 7 -8.02 -2.44 4.29
N LEU A 8 -7.53 -2.84 3.12
CA LEU A 8 -6.23 -2.42 2.63
C LEU A 8 -6.19 -0.91 2.42
N GLU A 9 -7.18 -0.36 1.73
CA GLU A 9 -7.29 1.09 1.54
C GLU A 9 -7.39 1.81 2.88
N GLY A 10 -8.18 1.30 3.81
CA GLY A 10 -8.35 1.93 5.12
C GLY A 10 -7.05 2.00 5.90
N ARG A 11 -6.25 0.94 5.87
CA ARG A 11 -4.95 0.93 6.52
C ARG A 11 -4.00 1.94 5.91
N LEU A 12 -4.00 2.04 4.57
CA LEU A 12 -3.15 3.01 3.87
C LEU A 12 -3.61 4.44 4.13
N ARG A 13 -4.91 4.70 4.13
CA ARG A 13 -5.43 6.04 4.41
C ARG A 13 -5.19 6.47 5.85
N ALA A 14 -5.20 5.53 6.79
CA ALA A 14 -4.90 5.84 8.19
C ALA A 14 -3.44 6.30 8.35
N ALA A 15 -2.52 5.70 7.59
CA ALA A 15 -1.11 6.08 7.63
C ALA A 15 -0.79 7.31 6.78
N PHE A 16 -1.50 7.48 5.66
CA PHE A 16 -1.26 8.56 4.70
C PHE A 16 -2.58 9.27 4.39
N PRO A 17 -3.12 10.05 5.34
CA PRO A 17 -4.48 10.61 5.20
C PRO A 17 -4.63 11.63 4.07
N LYS A 18 -3.52 12.22 3.61
CA LYS A 18 -3.54 13.18 2.51
C LYS A 18 -3.09 12.60 1.17
N ALA A 19 -2.77 11.31 1.14
CA ALA A 19 -2.25 10.67 -0.06
C ALA A 19 -3.36 10.39 -1.06
N GLU A 20 -2.99 10.35 -2.34
CA GLU A 20 -3.81 9.72 -3.36
C GLU A 20 -3.50 8.24 -3.36
N ILE A 21 -4.50 7.42 -3.08
CA ILE A 21 -4.34 5.99 -2.94
C ILE A 21 -5.26 5.28 -3.93
N THR A 22 -4.68 4.41 -4.75
CA THR A 22 -5.41 3.56 -5.68
C THR A 22 -5.02 2.11 -5.41
N VAL A 23 -6.00 1.28 -5.11
CA VAL A 23 -5.78 -0.14 -4.83
C VAL A 23 -6.58 -0.96 -5.84
N LYS A 24 -5.93 -1.97 -6.42
CA LYS A 24 -6.55 -2.88 -7.38
C LYS A 24 -6.28 -4.32 -6.97
N ASP A 25 -7.30 -5.16 -7.10
CA ASP A 25 -7.19 -6.60 -6.94
C ASP A 25 -6.84 -7.20 -8.31
N LEU A 26 -5.59 -7.63 -8.48
CA LEU A 26 -5.09 -8.04 -9.79
C LEU A 26 -5.64 -9.37 -10.27
N ALA A 27 -5.95 -10.28 -9.34
CA ALA A 27 -6.37 -11.64 -9.68
C ALA A 27 -7.83 -11.93 -9.30
N GLY A 28 -8.52 -11.01 -8.65
CA GLY A 28 -9.88 -11.20 -8.19
C GLY A 28 -9.99 -12.14 -6.99
N ASP A 29 -8.90 -12.40 -6.28
CA ASP A 29 -8.83 -13.37 -5.18
C ASP A 29 -8.54 -12.72 -3.82
N ASN A 30 -8.49 -11.39 -3.74
CA ASN A 30 -8.14 -10.62 -2.54
C ASN A 30 -6.74 -10.95 -1.99
N ASP A 31 -5.83 -11.40 -2.85
CA ASP A 31 -4.51 -11.86 -2.44
C ASP A 31 -3.39 -11.22 -3.25
N HIS A 32 -3.65 -10.87 -4.50
CA HIS A 32 -2.70 -10.21 -5.40
C HIS A 32 -3.13 -8.77 -5.62
N TRP A 33 -2.42 -7.84 -4.99
CA TRP A 33 -2.82 -6.43 -4.94
C TRP A 33 -1.83 -5.54 -5.67
N SER A 34 -2.36 -4.44 -6.23
CA SER A 34 -1.56 -3.32 -6.71
C SER A 34 -2.00 -2.06 -5.97
N ALA A 35 -1.06 -1.38 -5.35
CA ALA A 35 -1.33 -0.14 -4.62
C ALA A 35 -0.45 0.97 -5.16
N LYS A 36 -1.08 2.08 -5.56
CA LYS A 36 -0.39 3.30 -5.95
C LYS A 36 -0.66 4.36 -4.90
N ILE A 37 0.41 4.91 -4.35
CA ILE A 37 0.32 5.90 -3.28
C ILE A 37 1.14 7.12 -3.67
N VAL A 38 0.50 8.28 -3.74
CA VAL A 38 1.15 9.54 -4.02
C VAL A 38 1.03 10.41 -2.78
N ASP A 39 2.15 10.70 -2.12
CA ASP A 39 2.18 11.48 -0.90
C ASP A 39 3.44 12.33 -0.84
N GLU A 40 3.29 13.52 -0.30
CA GLU A 40 4.40 14.45 -0.08
C GLU A 40 5.49 13.84 0.82
N ALA A 41 5.13 12.94 1.71
CA ALA A 41 6.07 12.25 2.58
C ALA A 41 7.13 11.45 1.81
N PHE A 42 6.87 11.12 0.55
CA PHE A 42 7.81 10.37 -0.28
C PHE A 42 8.82 11.27 -1.01
N ARG A 43 8.62 12.58 -0.97
CA ARG A 43 9.50 13.52 -1.67
C ARG A 43 10.92 13.43 -1.12
N GLY A 44 11.88 13.27 -2.02
CA GLY A 44 13.29 13.19 -1.64
C GLY A 44 13.73 11.85 -1.08
N LEU A 45 12.83 10.87 -0.96
CA LEU A 45 13.18 9.54 -0.48
C LEU A 45 13.46 8.59 -1.65
N PRO A 46 14.47 7.71 -1.52
CA PRO A 46 14.65 6.65 -2.50
C PRO A 46 13.48 5.66 -2.44
N ARG A 47 13.25 4.92 -3.54
CA ARG A 47 12.12 4.02 -3.66
C ARG A 47 12.05 2.99 -2.53
N VAL A 48 13.19 2.45 -2.13
CA VAL A 48 13.27 1.49 -1.03
C VAL A 48 12.68 2.07 0.26
N ARG A 49 13.01 3.32 0.57
CA ARG A 49 12.48 3.99 1.77
C ARG A 49 10.99 4.24 1.67
N GLN A 50 10.53 4.64 0.49
CA GLN A 50 9.10 4.85 0.25
C GLN A 50 8.32 3.56 0.50
N HIS A 51 8.81 2.44 -0.04
CA HIS A 51 8.17 1.15 0.16
C HIS A 51 8.20 0.70 1.62
N GLN A 52 9.29 0.96 2.33
CA GLN A 52 9.38 0.63 3.75
C GLN A 52 8.31 1.34 4.58
N LEU A 53 8.05 2.62 4.27
CA LEU A 53 6.98 3.35 4.95
C LEU A 53 5.62 2.71 4.74
N VAL A 54 5.35 2.24 3.54
CA VAL A 54 4.09 1.55 3.23
C VAL A 54 4.00 0.23 3.99
N TYR A 55 5.06 -0.56 4.00
CA TYR A 55 5.06 -1.83 4.72
C TYR A 55 4.88 -1.63 6.23
N GLN A 56 5.47 -0.60 6.79
CA GLN A 56 5.26 -0.26 8.21
C GLN A 56 3.81 0.11 8.48
N ALA A 57 3.18 0.84 7.56
CA ALA A 57 1.78 1.20 7.68
C ALA A 57 0.87 -0.01 7.66
N LEU A 58 1.23 -1.03 6.91
CA LEU A 58 0.46 -2.27 6.82
C LEU A 58 0.75 -3.23 7.99
N GLY A 59 1.81 -2.98 8.78
CA GLY A 59 2.03 -3.64 10.06
C GLY A 59 2.26 -5.11 9.97
N GLY A 60 2.84 -5.74 9.12
CA GLY A 60 3.08 -7.17 9.04
C GLY A 60 1.99 -7.95 8.33
N SER A 61 1.01 -7.26 7.73
CA SER A 61 0.00 -7.93 6.90
C SER A 61 0.59 -8.50 5.61
N VAL A 62 1.70 -7.90 5.13
CA VAL A 62 2.37 -8.38 3.93
C VAL A 62 3.08 -9.69 4.24
N GLY A 63 2.80 -10.71 3.45
CA GLY A 63 3.30 -12.07 3.70
C GLY A 63 2.35 -12.92 4.52
N GLY A 64 1.40 -12.31 5.25
CA GLY A 64 0.34 -13.00 5.96
C GLY A 64 -0.99 -12.85 5.22
N GLU A 65 -1.72 -11.76 5.52
CA GLU A 65 -3.00 -11.47 4.86
C GLU A 65 -2.84 -11.03 3.41
N ILE A 66 -1.67 -10.51 3.04
CA ILE A 66 -1.37 -10.03 1.69
C ILE A 66 -0.14 -10.80 1.20
N HIS A 67 -0.33 -11.71 0.25
CA HIS A 67 0.76 -12.53 -0.27
C HIS A 67 1.58 -11.82 -1.35
N ALA A 68 0.92 -11.05 -2.20
CA ALA A 68 1.59 -10.32 -3.26
C ALA A 68 1.07 -8.90 -3.34
N LEU A 69 1.98 -7.95 -3.22
CA LEU A 69 1.65 -6.53 -3.28
C LEU A 69 2.63 -5.81 -4.19
N GLN A 70 2.12 -5.29 -5.30
CA GLN A 70 2.88 -4.39 -6.15
C GLN A 70 2.69 -2.97 -5.65
N LEU A 71 3.80 -2.29 -5.39
CA LEU A 71 3.76 -0.92 -4.91
C LEU A 71 4.26 0.06 -5.96
N GLU A 72 3.51 1.14 -6.14
CA GLU A 72 3.97 2.34 -6.80
C GLU A 72 3.88 3.49 -5.82
N THR A 73 4.98 4.16 -5.57
CA THR A 73 5.04 5.29 -4.66
C THR A 73 5.70 6.47 -5.35
N SER A 74 5.19 7.66 -5.07
CA SER A 74 5.77 8.88 -5.61
C SER A 74 5.31 10.08 -4.80
N ALA A 75 6.00 11.21 -4.99
CA ALA A 75 5.54 12.49 -4.47
C ALA A 75 4.66 13.18 -5.52
N PRO A 76 3.71 14.02 -5.09
CA PRO A 76 2.88 14.77 -6.02
C PRO A 76 3.69 15.78 -6.84
#